data_1150867862a4fed9ffd8685baa3c90ef
#
_entry.id   1150867862a4fed9ffd8685baa3c90ef
#
_cell.length_a   1.000
_cell.length_b   1.000
_cell.length_c   1.000
_cell.angle_alpha   90.00
_cell.angle_beta   90.00
_cell.angle_gamma   90.00
#
_symmetry.space_group_name_H-M   'P 1'
#
loop_
_entity.id
_entity.type
_entity.pdbx_description
1 polymer ?
#
loop_
_entity_poly.entity_id
_entity_poly.type
_entity_poly.pdbx_seq_one_letter_code
_entity_poly.pdbx_strand_id
1 'polypeptide(L)'
;MYKRQVQDYIISEVQKVYRLQGVDINDKHIEVIVRQMLRKVKIEESGSSYLLPGTLIDKRKVETINEELRERMANGEPDVELVTTAPVLQGITKASSSSDSFLSAASFQETTKALTDAAIRGKSDMLYGLKENVIIGKLIPAGTGMDVYNNVRIQKNETHSEYLAHHIAPYTTPNAEK
;
A
#
# COMPACT_ATOMS: atom_id res chain seq x y z
N MET A 1 9.24 9.10 -21.79
CA MET A 1 10.65 8.80 -22.06
C MET A 1 11.57 9.20 -20.90
N TYR A 2 11.56 10.44 -20.45
CA TYR A 2 12.41 10.95 -19.38
C TYR A 2 12.27 10.24 -18.01
N LYS A 3 11.07 9.78 -17.63
CA LYS A 3 10.84 9.15 -16.31
C LYS A 3 11.69 7.88 -16.11
N ARG A 4 11.77 7.03 -17.12
CA ARG A 4 12.54 5.79 -17.06
C ARG A 4 14.05 6.08 -17.02
N GLN A 5 14.51 7.04 -17.82
CA GLN A 5 15.90 7.48 -17.82
C GLN A 5 16.35 8.01 -16.45
N VAL A 6 15.49 8.78 -15.76
CA VAL A 6 15.77 9.29 -14.42
C VAL A 6 15.85 8.15 -13.41
N GLN A 7 14.96 7.15 -13.51
CA GLN A 7 14.99 5.96 -12.65
C GLN A 7 16.28 5.19 -12.84
N ASP A 8 16.62 4.84 -14.06
CA ASP A 8 17.82 4.07 -14.41
C ASP A 8 19.09 4.81 -13.96
N TYR A 9 19.12 6.13 -14.14
CA TYR A 9 20.24 6.97 -13.71
C TYR A 9 20.42 6.94 -12.18
N ILE A 10 19.34 7.14 -11.41
CA ILE A 10 19.42 7.12 -9.94
C ILE A 10 19.88 5.74 -9.44
N ILE A 11 19.32 4.66 -10.00
CA ILE A 11 19.69 3.30 -9.62
C ILE A 11 21.18 3.05 -9.90
N SER A 12 21.63 3.42 -11.09
CA SER A 12 23.03 3.25 -11.51
C SER A 12 24.01 4.01 -10.59
N GLU A 13 23.72 5.28 -10.28
CA GLU A 13 24.59 6.09 -9.44
C GLU A 13 24.61 5.61 -7.97
N VAL A 14 23.47 5.21 -7.44
CA VAL A 14 23.40 4.64 -6.08
C VAL A 14 24.16 3.30 -6.01
N GLN A 15 23.97 2.41 -6.97
CA GLN A 15 24.70 1.15 -7.06
C GLN A 15 26.20 1.35 -7.18
N LYS A 16 26.63 2.34 -7.96
CA LYS A 16 28.06 2.68 -8.09
C LYS A 16 28.69 3.07 -6.75
N VAL A 17 27.99 3.88 -5.93
CA VAL A 17 28.48 4.26 -4.61
C VAL A 17 28.58 3.05 -3.69
N TYR A 18 27.60 2.16 -3.65
CA TYR A 18 27.65 0.95 -2.83
C TYR A 18 28.77 -0.01 -3.27
N ARG A 19 28.94 -0.23 -4.57
CA ARG A 19 30.00 -1.08 -5.12
C ARG A 19 31.40 -0.54 -4.80
N LEU A 20 31.58 0.78 -4.80
CA LEU A 20 32.87 1.40 -4.40
C LEU A 20 33.20 1.11 -2.93
N GLN A 21 32.21 0.86 -2.08
CA GLN A 21 32.40 0.48 -0.68
C GLN A 21 32.42 -1.04 -0.47
N GLY A 22 32.43 -1.83 -1.55
CA GLY A 22 32.46 -3.29 -1.46
C GLY A 22 31.14 -3.93 -1.05
N VAL A 23 30.03 -3.19 -1.11
CA VAL A 23 28.69 -3.68 -0.77
C VAL A 23 27.93 -3.99 -2.05
N ASP A 24 27.41 -5.21 -2.16
CA ASP A 24 26.56 -5.64 -3.27
C ASP A 24 25.10 -5.67 -2.82
N ILE A 25 24.26 -4.86 -3.47
CA ILE A 25 22.83 -4.72 -3.17
C ILE A 25 22.04 -5.00 -4.47
N ASN A 26 20.97 -5.78 -4.35
CA ASN A 26 20.10 -6.01 -5.49
C ASN A 26 19.31 -4.73 -5.86
N ASP A 27 19.21 -4.44 -7.14
CA ASP A 27 18.58 -3.23 -7.69
C ASP A 27 17.13 -3.03 -7.20
N LYS A 28 16.38 -4.11 -6.95
CA LYS A 28 14.99 -4.05 -6.47
C LYS A 28 14.80 -3.22 -5.20
N HIS A 29 15.79 -3.19 -4.30
CA HIS A 29 15.70 -2.41 -3.06
C HIS A 29 15.76 -0.91 -3.34
N ILE A 30 16.59 -0.52 -4.31
CA ILE A 30 16.72 0.88 -4.75
C ILE A 30 15.51 1.26 -5.61
N GLU A 31 15.05 0.38 -6.49
CA GLU A 31 13.87 0.59 -7.35
C GLU A 31 12.61 0.92 -6.54
N VAL A 32 12.38 0.22 -5.43
CA VAL A 32 11.24 0.50 -4.53
C VAL A 32 11.29 1.92 -3.98
N ILE A 33 12.48 2.39 -3.58
CA ILE A 33 12.70 3.75 -3.06
C ILE A 33 12.47 4.78 -4.17
N VAL A 34 13.07 4.57 -5.33
CA VAL A 34 12.93 5.47 -6.50
C VAL A 34 11.47 5.54 -6.96
N ARG A 35 10.74 4.43 -6.91
CA ARG A 35 9.30 4.40 -7.20
C ARG A 35 8.51 5.31 -6.26
N GLN A 36 8.84 5.34 -4.98
CA GLN A 36 8.18 6.23 -4.02
C GLN A 36 8.54 7.70 -4.24
N MET A 37 9.77 8.01 -4.66
CA MET A 37 10.19 9.36 -5.01
C MET A 37 9.43 9.92 -6.22
N LEU A 38 8.93 9.06 -7.11
CA LEU A 38 8.19 9.42 -8.33
C LEU A 38 6.68 9.15 -8.21
N ARG A 39 6.18 8.94 -7.01
CA ARG A 39 4.78 8.59 -6.76
C ARG A 39 3.83 9.76 -7.00
N LYS A 40 4.27 10.98 -6.69
CA LYS A 40 3.42 12.18 -6.81
C LYS A 40 3.61 12.88 -8.16
N VAL A 41 2.53 13.48 -8.60
CA VAL A 41 2.46 14.29 -9.82
C VAL A 41 1.97 15.69 -9.48
N LYS A 42 2.39 16.68 -10.24
CA LYS A 42 1.90 18.05 -10.16
C LYS A 42 0.76 18.22 -11.16
N ILE A 43 -0.34 18.79 -10.72
CA ILE A 43 -1.45 19.12 -11.60
C ILE A 43 -1.07 20.33 -12.42
N GLU A 44 -1.17 20.24 -13.74
CA GLU A 44 -1.01 21.36 -14.67
C GLU A 44 -2.36 22.01 -14.93
N GLU A 45 -3.33 21.22 -15.40
CA GLU A 45 -4.68 21.66 -15.66
C GLU A 45 -5.67 20.77 -14.92
N SER A 46 -6.63 21.40 -14.25
CA SER A 46 -7.62 20.69 -13.43
C SER A 46 -8.72 20.03 -14.24
N GLY A 47 -8.91 20.41 -15.52
CA GLY A 47 -10.05 19.97 -16.29
C GLY A 47 -11.38 20.17 -15.54
N SER A 48 -12.28 19.23 -15.69
CA SER A 48 -13.58 19.24 -14.99
C SER A 48 -13.53 18.67 -13.57
N SER A 49 -12.35 18.58 -12.95
CA SER A 49 -12.18 18.09 -11.58
C SER A 49 -12.16 19.23 -10.55
N TYR A 50 -12.32 18.84 -9.27
CA TYR A 50 -12.20 19.78 -8.12
C TYR A 50 -10.75 20.05 -7.69
N LEU A 51 -9.78 19.56 -8.43
CA LEU A 51 -8.36 19.66 -8.08
C LEU A 51 -7.82 21.04 -8.40
N LEU A 52 -6.90 21.53 -7.58
CA LEU A 52 -6.28 22.85 -7.81
C LEU A 52 -4.99 22.70 -8.63
N PRO A 53 -4.80 23.50 -9.70
CA PRO A 53 -3.55 23.54 -10.44
C PRO A 53 -2.35 23.82 -9.53
N GLY A 54 -1.21 23.22 -9.83
CA GLY A 54 0.01 23.38 -9.05
C GLY A 54 0.13 22.50 -7.81
N THR A 55 -0.92 21.79 -7.38
CA THR A 55 -0.87 20.89 -6.24
C THR A 55 -0.18 19.56 -6.57
N LEU A 56 0.45 18.95 -5.54
CA LEU A 56 1.09 17.64 -5.64
C LEU A 56 0.15 16.59 -5.11
N ILE A 57 -0.29 15.68 -5.97
CA ILE A 57 -1.24 14.62 -5.64
C ILE A 57 -0.64 13.25 -6.02
N ASP A 58 -1.11 12.19 -5.40
CA ASP A 58 -0.74 10.82 -5.75
C ASP A 58 -1.25 10.49 -7.17
N LYS A 59 -0.36 9.91 -7.98
CA LYS A 59 -0.68 9.53 -9.34
C LYS A 59 -1.93 8.63 -9.43
N ARG A 60 -2.09 7.69 -8.49
CA ARG A 60 -3.25 6.79 -8.46
C ARG A 60 -4.57 7.53 -8.24
N LYS A 61 -4.58 8.53 -7.34
CA LYS A 61 -5.78 9.34 -7.11
C LYS A 61 -6.19 10.12 -8.36
N VAL A 62 -5.21 10.63 -9.11
CA VAL A 62 -5.49 11.31 -10.38
C VAL A 62 -6.01 10.32 -11.43
N GLU A 63 -5.47 9.10 -11.49
CA GLU A 63 -5.95 8.06 -12.40
C GLU A 63 -7.41 7.70 -12.11
N THR A 64 -7.77 7.50 -10.82
CA THR A 64 -9.17 7.23 -10.41
C THR A 64 -10.11 8.38 -10.83
N ILE A 65 -9.71 9.64 -10.55
CA ILE A 65 -10.52 10.80 -10.96
C ILE A 65 -10.66 10.87 -12.49
N ASN A 66 -9.59 10.58 -13.21
CA ASN A 66 -9.64 10.56 -14.68
C ASN A 66 -10.48 9.39 -15.22
N GLU A 67 -10.57 8.27 -14.51
CA GLU A 67 -11.49 7.17 -14.84
C GLU A 67 -12.94 7.61 -14.66
N GLU A 68 -13.28 8.24 -13.53
CA GLU A 68 -14.61 8.82 -13.28
C GLU A 68 -14.98 9.85 -14.36
N LEU A 69 -14.06 10.72 -14.74
CA LEU A 69 -14.28 11.71 -15.80
C LEU A 69 -14.51 11.04 -17.18
N ARG A 70 -13.77 9.96 -17.49
CA ARG A 70 -14.00 9.19 -18.72
C ARG A 70 -15.37 8.51 -18.75
N GLU A 71 -15.83 7.98 -17.61
CA GLU A 71 -17.19 7.42 -17.50
C GLU A 71 -18.26 8.48 -17.73
N ARG A 72 -18.09 9.71 -17.20
CA ARG A 72 -18.97 10.84 -17.46
C ARG A 72 -18.97 11.25 -18.94
N MET A 73 -17.81 11.27 -19.58
CA MET A 73 -17.70 11.48 -21.04
C MET A 73 -18.43 10.39 -21.82
N ALA A 74 -18.32 9.13 -21.40
CA ALA A 74 -19.00 8.01 -22.06
C ALA A 74 -20.52 8.07 -21.89
N ASN A 75 -21.02 8.63 -20.79
CA ASN A 75 -22.44 8.87 -20.53
C ASN A 75 -23.03 10.05 -21.31
N GLY A 76 -22.18 10.75 -22.10
CA GLY A 76 -22.64 11.82 -23.01
C GLY A 76 -22.71 13.21 -22.36
N GLU A 77 -22.03 13.45 -21.22
CA GLU A 77 -21.92 14.80 -20.67
C GLU A 77 -21.04 15.66 -21.59
N PRO A 78 -21.51 16.82 -22.04
CA PRO A 78 -20.71 17.74 -22.86
C PRO A 78 -19.64 18.45 -21.99
N ASP A 79 -18.53 18.82 -22.63
CA ASP A 79 -17.46 19.66 -22.08
C ASP A 79 -16.73 19.07 -20.85
N VAL A 80 -16.58 17.75 -20.78
CA VAL A 80 -15.78 17.10 -19.73
C VAL A 80 -14.32 17.03 -20.18
N GLU A 81 -13.43 17.69 -19.44
CA GLU A 81 -11.98 17.68 -19.69
C GLU A 81 -11.25 16.83 -18.63
N LEU A 82 -10.23 16.08 -19.06
CA LEU A 82 -9.40 15.27 -18.20
C LEU A 82 -8.34 16.13 -17.48
N VAL A 83 -7.91 15.66 -16.31
CA VAL A 83 -6.81 16.28 -15.56
C VAL A 83 -5.48 16.01 -16.23
N THR A 84 -4.73 17.06 -16.55
CA THR A 84 -3.34 16.96 -17.05
C THR A 84 -2.34 17.09 -15.91
N THR A 85 -1.29 16.26 -15.96
CA THR A 85 -0.31 16.20 -14.88
C THR A 85 1.12 16.09 -15.39
N ALA A 86 2.04 16.78 -14.71
CA ALA A 86 3.47 16.61 -14.88
C ALA A 86 4.07 15.68 -13.81
N PRO A 87 4.96 14.76 -14.20
CA PRO A 87 5.68 13.92 -13.25
C PRO A 87 6.67 14.78 -12.44
N VAL A 88 6.75 14.54 -11.13
CA VAL A 88 7.67 15.25 -10.23
C VAL A 88 8.54 14.24 -9.50
N LEU A 89 9.85 14.53 -9.44
CA LEU A 89 10.79 13.81 -8.60
C LEU A 89 10.88 14.50 -7.24
N GLN A 90 10.56 13.77 -6.18
CA GLN A 90 10.72 14.24 -4.79
C GLN A 90 12.00 13.64 -4.19
N GLY A 91 12.73 14.43 -3.40
CA GLY A 91 13.80 13.88 -2.57
C GLY A 91 13.27 12.89 -1.56
N ILE A 92 14.11 11.98 -1.10
CA ILE A 92 13.78 10.87 -0.18
C ILE A 92 13.04 11.37 1.09
N THR A 93 13.56 12.40 1.75
CA THR A 93 12.98 12.99 2.96
C THR A 93 11.58 13.54 2.69
N LYS A 94 11.41 14.28 1.59
CA LYS A 94 10.12 14.87 1.22
C LYS A 94 9.12 13.80 0.81
N ALA A 95 9.55 12.77 0.09
CA ALA A 95 8.69 11.64 -0.29
C ALA A 95 8.18 10.88 0.94
N SER A 96 9.01 10.71 1.97
CA SER A 96 8.63 10.05 3.23
C SER A 96 7.69 10.90 4.08
N SER A 97 7.93 12.21 4.19
CA SER A 97 7.11 13.12 4.99
C SER A 97 5.78 13.49 4.32
N SER A 98 5.70 13.38 3.00
CA SER A 98 4.48 13.68 2.21
C SER A 98 3.61 12.45 1.95
N SER A 99 3.73 11.40 2.76
CA SER A 99 2.87 10.22 2.65
C SER A 99 1.41 10.55 2.97
N ASP A 100 0.48 9.78 2.43
CA ASP A 100 -0.96 9.98 2.69
C ASP A 100 -1.33 9.61 4.13
N SER A 101 -0.58 8.68 4.76
CA SER A 101 -0.70 8.34 6.16
C SER A 101 0.03 9.38 7.02
N PHE A 102 -0.72 10.11 7.85
CA PHE A 102 -0.14 11.07 8.79
C PHE A 102 0.59 10.37 9.95
N LEU A 103 0.18 9.15 10.33
CA LEU A 103 0.88 8.34 11.33
C LEU A 103 2.26 7.94 10.85
N SER A 104 2.37 7.49 9.60
CA SER A 104 3.64 7.16 8.98
C SER A 104 4.56 8.37 8.86
N ALA A 105 4.03 9.53 8.46
CA ALA A 105 4.79 10.78 8.39
C ALA A 105 5.27 11.24 9.79
N ALA A 106 4.40 11.22 10.79
CA ALA A 106 4.70 11.61 12.16
C ALA A 106 5.80 10.74 12.79
N SER A 107 5.85 9.46 12.47
CA SER A 107 6.86 8.55 12.99
C SER A 107 8.25 8.70 12.34
N PHE A 108 8.34 9.44 11.26
CA PHE A 108 9.61 9.67 10.55
C PHE A 108 10.33 10.94 11.04
N GLN A 109 9.70 12.09 10.92
CA GLN A 109 10.22 13.40 11.35
C GLN A 109 9.09 14.36 11.69
N GLU A 110 9.39 15.39 12.48
CA GLU A 110 8.45 16.47 12.82
C GLU A 110 7.09 15.97 13.38
N THR A 111 7.15 15.03 14.30
CA THR A 111 5.97 14.36 14.89
C THR A 111 4.87 15.34 15.30
N THR A 112 5.23 16.34 16.08
CA THR A 112 4.28 17.35 16.59
C THR A 112 3.59 18.09 15.45
N LYS A 113 4.34 18.53 14.45
CA LYS A 113 3.79 19.25 13.29
C LYS A 113 2.85 18.39 12.46
N ALA A 114 3.24 17.12 12.19
CA ALA A 114 2.43 16.19 11.42
C ALA A 114 1.11 15.86 12.13
N LEU A 115 1.15 15.64 13.45
CA LEU A 115 -0.04 15.35 14.26
C LEU A 115 -0.94 16.58 14.41
N THR A 116 -0.36 17.77 14.63
CA THR A 116 -1.12 19.02 14.72
C THR A 116 -1.83 19.34 13.41
N ASP A 117 -1.14 19.22 12.26
CA ASP A 117 -1.73 19.44 10.94
C ASP A 117 -2.85 18.42 10.65
N ALA A 118 -2.66 17.19 11.05
CA ALA A 118 -3.68 16.15 10.91
C ALA A 118 -4.91 16.43 11.78
N ALA A 119 -4.70 16.87 13.02
CA ALA A 119 -5.79 17.21 13.95
C ALA A 119 -6.60 18.43 13.47
N ILE A 120 -5.91 19.50 13.04
CA ILE A 120 -6.58 20.72 12.52
C ILE A 120 -7.42 20.41 11.28
N ARG A 121 -6.90 19.55 10.39
CA ARG A 121 -7.59 19.19 9.14
C ARG A 121 -8.58 18.03 9.29
N GLY A 122 -8.71 17.44 10.46
CA GLY A 122 -9.56 16.27 10.68
C GLY A 122 -9.19 15.07 9.77
N LYS A 123 -7.89 14.84 9.53
CA LYS A 123 -7.45 13.77 8.64
C LYS A 123 -7.77 12.39 9.23
N SER A 124 -8.26 11.50 8.38
CA SER A 124 -8.43 10.07 8.69
C SER A 124 -7.32 9.27 8.03
N ASP A 125 -6.75 8.30 8.75
CA ASP A 125 -5.75 7.38 8.22
C ASP A 125 -6.41 6.04 7.91
N MET A 126 -6.28 5.60 6.66
CA MET A 126 -6.92 4.37 6.18
C MET A 126 -6.12 3.10 6.52
N LEU A 127 -4.95 3.24 7.16
CA LEU A 127 -4.11 2.13 7.62
C LEU A 127 -3.71 1.13 6.51
N TYR A 128 -3.45 1.61 5.30
CA TYR A 128 -3.07 0.77 4.17
C TYR A 128 -1.62 0.30 4.22
N GLY A 129 -0.75 1.00 4.92
CA GLY A 129 0.67 0.67 4.99
C GLY A 129 1.02 -0.24 6.17
N LEU A 130 2.28 -0.66 6.20
CA LEU A 130 2.78 -1.52 7.28
C LEU A 130 3.00 -0.74 8.58
N LYS A 131 3.60 0.45 8.47
CA LYS A 131 4.08 1.26 9.59
C LYS A 131 2.96 1.74 10.49
N GLU A 132 1.90 2.28 9.93
CA GLU A 132 0.71 2.74 10.66
C GLU A 132 0.00 1.61 11.40
N ASN A 133 -0.10 0.41 10.81
CA ASN A 133 -0.68 -0.75 11.47
C ASN A 133 0.18 -1.22 12.66
N VAL A 134 1.50 -1.23 12.50
CA VAL A 134 2.43 -1.57 13.57
C VAL A 134 2.32 -0.57 14.74
N ILE A 135 2.23 0.74 14.45
CA ILE A 135 2.10 1.78 15.46
C ILE A 135 0.83 1.59 16.31
N ILE A 136 -0.29 1.22 15.67
CA ILE A 136 -1.58 1.02 16.35
C ILE A 136 -1.67 -0.37 17.02
N GLY A 137 -0.76 -1.29 16.69
CA GLY A 137 -0.78 -2.66 17.21
C GLY A 137 -1.76 -3.59 16.48
N LYS A 138 -2.13 -3.26 15.23
CA LYS A 138 -2.89 -4.14 14.35
C LYS A 138 -1.97 -5.05 13.53
N LEU A 139 -2.53 -6.13 13.01
CA LEU A 139 -1.83 -6.97 12.04
C LEU A 139 -1.50 -6.15 10.78
N ILE A 140 -0.30 -6.33 10.26
CA ILE A 140 0.10 -5.68 9.01
C ILE A 140 -0.72 -6.26 7.84
N PRO A 141 -1.06 -5.47 6.81
CA PRO A 141 -1.80 -5.95 5.64
C PRO A 141 -0.92 -6.80 4.70
N ALA A 142 -0.26 -7.80 5.27
CA ALA A 142 0.60 -8.76 4.57
C ALA A 142 0.61 -10.08 5.33
N GLY A 143 0.81 -11.19 4.62
CA GLY A 143 0.79 -12.52 5.21
C GLY A 143 -0.55 -12.82 5.88
N THR A 144 -0.55 -13.24 7.14
CA THR A 144 -1.76 -13.61 7.90
C THR A 144 -2.70 -12.43 8.21
N GLY A 145 -2.25 -11.19 8.05
CA GLY A 145 -3.07 -9.98 8.22
C GLY A 145 -3.83 -9.55 6.96
N MET A 146 -3.74 -10.29 5.86
CA MET A 146 -4.52 -10.00 4.66
C MET A 146 -5.98 -10.39 4.84
N ASP A 147 -6.90 -9.62 4.24
CA ASP A 147 -8.35 -9.85 4.34
C ASP A 147 -8.78 -11.24 3.88
N VAL A 148 -8.04 -11.85 2.97
CA VAL A 148 -8.29 -13.23 2.50
C VAL A 148 -8.26 -14.22 3.65
N TYR A 149 -7.39 -14.02 4.64
CA TYR A 149 -7.28 -14.91 5.81
C TYR A 149 -8.29 -14.60 6.92
N ASN A 150 -8.83 -13.40 6.98
CA ASN A 150 -9.85 -13.01 7.96
C ASN A 150 -11.18 -13.76 7.75
N ASN A 151 -11.43 -14.22 6.53
CA ASN A 151 -12.65 -14.95 6.16
C ASN A 151 -12.50 -16.47 6.24
N VAL A 152 -11.32 -16.98 6.62
CA VAL A 152 -11.07 -18.43 6.76
C VAL A 152 -11.71 -18.90 8.06
N ARG A 153 -12.73 -19.75 7.95
CA ARG A 153 -13.32 -20.46 9.08
C ARG A 153 -12.63 -21.81 9.24
N ILE A 154 -12.05 -22.01 10.42
CA ILE A 154 -11.47 -23.31 10.76
C ILE A 154 -12.65 -24.20 11.16
N GLN A 155 -12.96 -25.21 10.35
CA GLN A 155 -13.81 -26.31 10.77
C GLN A 155 -12.95 -27.24 11.64
N LYS A 156 -13.37 -27.48 12.87
CA LYS A 156 -12.80 -28.55 13.68
C LYS A 156 -13.09 -29.85 12.96
N ASN A 157 -12.07 -30.53 12.52
CA ASN A 157 -12.21 -31.94 12.18
C ASN A 157 -12.69 -32.67 13.44
N GLU A 158 -13.45 -33.74 13.24
CA GLU A 158 -13.95 -34.58 14.33
C GLU A 158 -12.89 -34.78 15.40
N THR A 159 -13.27 -34.65 16.64
CA THR A 159 -12.37 -34.88 17.76
C THR A 159 -11.83 -36.28 17.64
N HIS A 160 -10.58 -36.54 18.04
CA HIS A 160 -9.97 -37.89 17.94
C HIS A 160 -10.86 -39.00 18.53
N SER A 161 -11.67 -38.69 19.54
CA SER A 161 -12.70 -39.56 20.12
C SER A 161 -13.88 -39.83 19.16
N GLU A 162 -14.32 -38.85 18.38
CA GLU A 162 -15.38 -39.02 17.37
C GLU A 162 -14.85 -39.76 16.15
N TYR A 163 -13.61 -39.49 15.74
CA TYR A 163 -12.95 -40.28 14.70
C TYR A 163 -12.81 -41.78 15.09
N LEU A 164 -12.42 -42.06 16.35
CA LEU A 164 -12.34 -43.43 16.86
C LEU A 164 -13.71 -44.09 16.97
N ALA A 165 -14.76 -43.35 17.35
CA ALA A 165 -16.12 -43.85 17.41
C ALA A 165 -16.71 -44.23 16.01
N HIS A 166 -16.33 -43.45 14.96
CA HIS A 166 -16.81 -43.73 13.61
C HIS A 166 -15.98 -44.74 12.82
N HIS A 167 -14.70 -44.86 13.12
CA HIS A 167 -13.78 -45.68 12.31
C HIS A 167 -13.24 -46.93 12.99
N ILE A 168 -13.38 -47.05 14.32
CA ILE A 168 -13.04 -48.23 15.08
C ILE A 168 -14.34 -48.86 15.55
N ALA A 169 -14.82 -49.87 14.81
CA ALA A 169 -15.93 -50.70 15.27
C ALA A 169 -15.59 -51.24 16.66
N PRO A 170 -16.54 -51.24 17.61
CA PRO A 170 -16.28 -51.82 18.92
C PRO A 170 -15.84 -53.26 18.77
N TYR A 171 -14.61 -53.55 19.16
CA TYR A 171 -14.16 -54.92 19.34
C TYR A 171 -15.09 -55.53 20.41
N THR A 172 -16.12 -56.20 19.94
CA THR A 172 -16.88 -57.11 20.78
C THR A 172 -15.95 -58.25 21.15
N THR A 173 -15.48 -58.21 22.38
CA THR A 173 -14.85 -59.42 22.98
C THR A 173 -15.85 -60.55 22.92
N PRO A 174 -15.52 -61.69 22.26
CA PRO A 174 -16.40 -62.82 22.33
C PRO A 174 -16.42 -63.36 23.75
N ASN A 175 -17.63 -63.53 24.26
CA ASN A 175 -18.05 -64.16 25.50
C ASN A 175 -16.97 -64.95 26.24
N ALA A 176 -16.67 -64.52 27.45
CA ALA A 176 -16.22 -65.38 28.51
C ALA A 176 -17.48 -65.92 29.24
N GLU A 177 -18.10 -66.91 28.65
CA GLU A 177 -18.90 -67.87 29.39
C GLU A 177 -17.96 -68.90 30.01
N LYS A 178 -17.79 -68.86 31.33
CA LYS A 178 -17.93 -69.93 32.31
C LYS A 178 -17.49 -69.43 33.66
#